data_dc8cf67062248d5df89d8ab07c369e8c
#
_entry.id   dc8cf67062248d5df89d8ab07c369e8c
#
_cell.length_a   1.000
_cell.length_b   1.000
_cell.length_c   1.000
_cell.angle_alpha   90.00
_cell.angle_beta   90.00
_cell.angle_gamma   90.00
#
_symmetry.space_group_name_H-M   'P 1'
#
loop_
_entity.id
_entity.type
_entity.pdbx_description
1 polymer ?
#
loop_
_entity_poly.entity_id
_entity_poly.type
_entity_poly.pdbx_seq_one_letter_code
_entity_poly.pdbx_strand_id
1 'polypeptide(L)'
;MLKELYPDGMRGRDWFYGLLHKSQLMLKPGKRRHTTSSNHPYRKYKNMIKELTVNRINQLWVADITYIDTDEGVAYLHLLTDAFTHEIIGWVLSDSLVASNTVTALDMGISHVSPLGFDGLIHHSDRSVQYCCNQYIDRQQAIKATISMTEDYKPTDNAIAERVNGIIKQEWLYRMKRPPDVVVARDLLARIIDFYNNRRPHRSNRDMLPPVRFREALTCM
;
A
#
# COMPACT_ATOMS: atom_id res chain seq x y z
N MET A 1 6.04 -25.87 0.99
CA MET A 1 4.75 -26.06 1.71
C MET A 1 3.76 -26.94 0.95
N LEU A 2 3.12 -26.56 -0.18
CA LEU A 2 2.18 -27.48 -0.86
C LEU A 2 2.86 -28.72 -1.47
N LYS A 3 4.06 -28.61 -2.03
CA LYS A 3 4.84 -29.74 -2.50
C LYS A 3 5.30 -30.69 -1.39
N GLU A 4 5.51 -30.20 -0.19
CA GLU A 4 5.86 -31.01 0.98
C GLU A 4 4.65 -31.78 1.51
N LEU A 5 3.45 -31.17 1.41
CA LEU A 5 2.19 -31.81 1.81
C LEU A 5 1.64 -32.81 0.76
N TYR A 6 2.01 -32.63 -0.51
CA TYR A 6 1.52 -33.45 -1.64
C TYR A 6 2.66 -33.76 -2.62
N PRO A 7 3.69 -34.54 -2.21
CA PRO A 7 4.88 -34.77 -3.04
C PRO A 7 4.55 -35.46 -4.39
N ASP A 8 3.55 -36.34 -4.42
CA ASP A 8 3.21 -37.14 -5.61
C ASP A 8 2.02 -36.60 -6.42
N GLY A 9 1.37 -35.51 -5.95
CA GLY A 9 0.08 -35.06 -6.52
C GLY A 9 0.11 -33.72 -7.23
N MET A 10 1.18 -32.92 -7.14
CA MET A 10 1.22 -31.60 -7.80
C MET A 10 1.78 -31.70 -9.21
N ARG A 11 0.88 -31.74 -10.18
CA ARG A 11 1.17 -31.44 -11.57
C ARG A 11 1.57 -29.96 -11.71
N GLY A 12 2.19 -29.55 -12.83
CA GLY A 12 2.73 -28.22 -13.04
C GLY A 12 1.75 -27.05 -12.80
N ARG A 13 2.27 -25.83 -12.84
CA ARG A 13 1.56 -24.57 -12.59
C ARG A 13 0.22 -24.46 -13.32
N ASP A 14 0.18 -24.81 -14.61
CA ASP A 14 -1.01 -24.65 -15.45
C ASP A 14 -2.15 -25.60 -15.04
N TRP A 15 -1.81 -26.80 -14.61
CA TRP A 15 -2.79 -27.74 -14.04
C TRP A 15 -3.40 -27.16 -12.74
N PHE A 16 -2.56 -26.56 -11.87
CA PHE A 16 -3.04 -25.95 -10.62
C PHE A 16 -3.97 -24.75 -10.89
N TYR A 17 -3.60 -23.88 -11.83
CA TYR A 17 -4.49 -22.78 -12.26
C TYR A 17 -5.79 -23.30 -12.90
N GLY A 18 -5.73 -24.36 -13.70
CA GLY A 18 -6.91 -25.02 -14.25
C GLY A 18 -7.84 -25.57 -13.16
N LEU A 19 -7.27 -26.16 -12.10
CA LEU A 19 -8.03 -26.63 -10.95
C LEU A 19 -8.71 -25.46 -10.20
N LEU A 20 -7.97 -24.38 -9.93
CA LEU A 20 -8.51 -23.18 -9.29
C LEU A 20 -9.65 -22.56 -10.11
N HIS A 21 -9.52 -22.55 -11.44
CA HIS A 21 -10.55 -22.04 -12.33
C HIS A 21 -11.81 -22.91 -12.29
N LYS A 22 -11.68 -24.23 -12.39
CA LYS A 22 -12.79 -25.19 -12.29
C LYS A 22 -13.51 -25.12 -10.93
N SER A 23 -12.75 -24.91 -9.86
CA SER A 23 -13.28 -24.79 -8.50
C SER A 23 -13.81 -23.39 -8.17
N GLN A 24 -13.83 -22.46 -9.11
CA GLN A 24 -14.24 -21.06 -8.93
C GLN A 24 -13.47 -20.32 -7.82
N LEU A 25 -12.25 -20.74 -7.55
CA LEU A 25 -11.34 -20.13 -6.55
C LEU A 25 -10.48 -19.01 -7.14
N MET A 26 -10.62 -18.72 -8.44
CA MET A 26 -9.96 -17.59 -9.08
C MET A 26 -10.64 -16.27 -8.69
N LEU A 27 -9.83 -15.27 -8.38
CA LEU A 27 -10.33 -13.92 -8.12
C LEU A 27 -10.84 -13.28 -9.40
N LYS A 28 -12.05 -12.73 -9.37
CA LYS A 28 -12.55 -11.89 -10.46
C LYS A 28 -11.86 -10.53 -10.41
N PRO A 29 -11.34 -10.02 -11.53
CA PRO A 29 -10.78 -8.66 -11.56
C PRO A 29 -11.87 -7.63 -11.24
N GLY A 30 -11.61 -6.75 -10.28
CA GLY A 30 -12.51 -5.65 -9.94
C GLY A 30 -12.55 -4.58 -11.06
N LYS A 31 -13.65 -3.83 -11.13
CA LYS A 31 -13.73 -2.67 -12.05
C LYS A 31 -12.74 -1.60 -11.62
N ARG A 32 -11.88 -1.16 -12.54
CA ARG A 32 -10.97 -0.02 -12.31
C ARG A 32 -11.77 1.28 -12.32
N ARG A 33 -11.58 2.12 -11.31
CA ARG A 33 -12.10 3.49 -11.26
C ARG A 33 -10.91 4.45 -11.24
N HIS A 34 -11.04 5.64 -11.84
CA HIS A 34 -10.02 6.68 -11.78
C HIS A 34 -10.15 7.48 -10.50
N THR A 35 -9.04 7.62 -9.75
CA THR A 35 -8.95 8.39 -8.50
C THR A 35 -8.14 9.66 -8.63
N THR A 36 -7.32 9.75 -9.67
CA THR A 36 -6.30 10.77 -9.78
C THR A 36 -6.83 12.01 -10.45
N SER A 37 -6.87 13.16 -9.75
CA SER A 37 -7.05 14.49 -10.32
C SER A 37 -5.70 15.19 -10.39
N SER A 38 -5.03 15.07 -11.54
CA SER A 38 -3.68 15.64 -11.77
C SER A 38 -3.67 16.97 -12.53
N ASN A 39 -4.86 17.46 -12.90
CA ASN A 39 -5.00 18.78 -13.56
C ASN A 39 -5.21 19.89 -12.51
N HIS A 40 -4.12 20.35 -11.91
CA HIS A 40 -4.09 21.39 -10.88
C HIS A 40 -2.81 22.24 -10.98
N PRO A 41 -2.76 23.47 -10.42
CA PRO A 41 -1.64 24.41 -10.56
C PRO A 41 -0.43 24.09 -9.66
N TYR A 42 -0.55 23.15 -8.73
CA TYR A 42 0.56 22.83 -7.81
C TYR A 42 1.79 22.30 -8.55
N ARG A 43 2.97 22.53 -7.94
CA ARG A 43 4.25 22.02 -8.42
C ARG A 43 4.24 20.49 -8.48
N LYS A 44 4.73 19.94 -9.58
CA LYS A 44 4.98 18.50 -9.79
C LYS A 44 6.47 18.23 -9.69
N TYR A 45 6.82 17.13 -9.02
CA TYR A 45 8.20 16.74 -8.81
C TYR A 45 8.61 15.63 -9.79
N LYS A 46 9.94 15.47 -9.99
CA LYS A 46 10.49 14.42 -10.86
C LYS A 46 10.33 13.04 -10.21
N ASN A 47 10.31 12.02 -11.06
CA ASN A 47 10.39 10.63 -10.60
C ASN A 47 11.85 10.31 -10.24
N MET A 48 12.11 10.07 -8.95
CA MET A 48 13.44 9.80 -8.40
C MET A 48 13.68 8.31 -8.16
N ILE A 49 12.73 7.42 -8.54
CA ILE A 49 12.80 5.99 -8.22
C ILE A 49 12.97 5.07 -9.44
N LYS A 50 13.09 5.62 -10.65
CA LYS A 50 13.17 4.82 -11.89
C LYS A 50 14.31 3.77 -11.89
N GLU A 51 15.44 4.12 -11.28
CA GLU A 51 16.63 3.25 -11.20
C GLU A 51 16.98 2.89 -9.74
N LEU A 52 16.07 3.19 -8.81
CA LEU A 52 16.31 2.97 -7.39
C LEU A 52 16.17 1.49 -7.04
N THR A 53 17.23 0.90 -6.51
CA THR A 53 17.15 -0.38 -5.82
C THR A 53 16.92 -0.14 -4.34
N VAL A 54 15.74 -0.50 -3.84
CA VAL A 54 15.39 -0.35 -2.43
C VAL A 54 16.07 -1.46 -1.65
N ASN A 55 16.93 -1.11 -0.69
CA ASN A 55 17.76 -2.07 0.07
C ASN A 55 17.81 -1.84 1.59
N ARG A 56 17.11 -0.83 2.10
CA ARG A 56 17.02 -0.53 3.54
C ARG A 56 15.67 0.03 3.94
N ILE A 57 15.36 -0.09 5.23
CA ILE A 57 14.20 0.52 5.87
C ILE A 57 14.24 2.04 5.70
N ASN A 58 13.10 2.66 5.54
CA ASN A 58 12.93 4.13 5.39
C ASN A 58 13.74 4.74 4.24
N GLN A 59 14.12 3.95 3.24
CA GLN A 59 14.72 4.47 2.01
C GLN A 59 13.68 5.03 1.06
N LEU A 60 12.56 4.33 0.92
CA LEU A 60 11.47 4.70 0.04
C LEU A 60 10.13 4.46 0.73
N TRP A 61 9.34 5.50 0.87
CA TRP A 61 7.93 5.40 1.20
C TRP A 61 7.09 5.61 -0.04
N VAL A 62 6.09 4.79 -0.23
CA VAL A 62 5.13 4.89 -1.32
C VAL A 62 3.74 5.18 -0.78
N ALA A 63 3.08 6.18 -1.35
CA ALA A 63 1.74 6.59 -0.96
C ALA A 63 0.77 6.42 -2.13
N ASP A 64 -0.44 5.98 -1.82
CA ASP A 64 -1.53 5.87 -2.78
C ASP A 64 -2.89 6.00 -2.10
N ILE A 65 -3.90 6.45 -2.88
CA ILE A 65 -5.28 6.54 -2.42
C ILE A 65 -6.10 5.54 -3.23
N THR A 66 -6.86 4.73 -2.51
CA THR A 66 -7.76 3.78 -3.15
C THR A 66 -9.15 3.84 -2.54
N TYR A 67 -10.19 3.36 -3.26
CA TYR A 67 -11.55 3.38 -2.72
C TYR A 67 -11.96 2.08 -2.10
N ILE A 68 -12.85 2.19 -1.13
CA ILE A 68 -13.56 1.11 -0.49
C ILE A 68 -15.05 1.38 -0.67
N ASP A 69 -15.75 0.43 -1.29
CA ASP A 69 -17.21 0.53 -1.44
C ASP A 69 -17.89 0.15 -0.11
N THR A 70 -18.79 1.01 0.36
CA THR A 70 -19.72 0.73 1.46
C THR A 70 -21.17 0.75 0.93
N ASP A 71 -22.15 0.31 1.73
CA ASP A 71 -23.54 0.37 1.31
C ASP A 71 -24.06 1.82 1.24
N GLU A 72 -23.48 2.73 2.03
CA GLU A 72 -23.81 4.16 2.02
C GLU A 72 -23.07 4.95 0.93
N GLY A 73 -22.03 4.36 0.29
CA GLY A 73 -21.28 5.05 -0.75
C GLY A 73 -19.81 4.64 -0.80
N VAL A 74 -18.97 5.55 -1.31
CA VAL A 74 -17.54 5.32 -1.48
C VAL A 74 -16.75 5.99 -0.37
N ALA A 75 -15.89 5.23 0.29
CA ALA A 75 -14.86 5.74 1.19
C ALA A 75 -13.48 5.67 0.51
N TYR A 76 -12.56 6.50 0.95
CA TYR A 76 -11.21 6.65 0.40
C TYR A 76 -10.20 6.22 1.43
N LEU A 77 -9.40 5.22 1.07
CA LEU A 77 -8.31 4.71 1.89
C LEU A 77 -7.00 5.34 1.42
N HIS A 78 -6.44 6.20 2.27
CA HIS A 78 -5.11 6.78 2.11
C HIS A 78 -4.11 5.84 2.76
N LEU A 79 -3.15 5.31 2.00
CA LEU A 79 -2.12 4.39 2.49
C LEU A 79 -0.73 4.97 2.31
N LEU A 80 0.12 4.74 3.30
CA LEU A 80 1.56 4.98 3.27
C LEU A 80 2.29 3.69 3.64
N THR A 81 3.20 3.25 2.78
CA THR A 81 3.89 1.96 2.90
C THR A 81 5.39 2.15 2.80
N ASP A 82 6.17 1.53 3.68
CA ASP A 82 7.60 1.36 3.51
C ASP A 82 7.87 0.33 2.40
N ALA A 83 8.58 0.75 1.35
CA ALA A 83 8.77 -0.07 0.17
C ALA A 83 9.72 -1.26 0.37
N PHE A 84 10.59 -1.21 1.39
CA PHE A 84 11.52 -2.28 1.68
C PHE A 84 10.89 -3.40 2.49
N THR A 85 10.22 -3.05 3.57
CA THR A 85 9.56 -4.02 4.45
C THR A 85 8.15 -4.39 4.00
N HIS A 86 7.55 -3.57 3.14
CA HIS A 86 6.14 -3.61 2.73
C HIS A 86 5.16 -3.34 3.89
N GLU A 87 5.65 -2.78 4.98
CA GLU A 87 4.82 -2.40 6.12
C GLU A 87 3.94 -1.21 5.79
N ILE A 88 2.66 -1.30 6.09
CA ILE A 88 1.76 -0.14 6.08
C ILE A 88 2.05 0.66 7.35
N ILE A 89 2.75 1.79 7.20
CA ILE A 89 3.22 2.63 8.31
C ILE A 89 2.25 3.77 8.66
N GLY A 90 1.30 4.07 7.77
CA GLY A 90 0.25 5.06 8.01
C GLY A 90 -0.95 4.82 7.12
N TRP A 91 -2.15 5.08 7.65
CA TRP A 91 -3.38 4.94 6.88
C TRP A 91 -4.54 5.73 7.48
N VAL A 92 -5.44 6.19 6.61
CA VAL A 92 -6.70 6.83 7.00
C VAL A 92 -7.80 6.37 6.05
N LEU A 93 -8.97 6.00 6.60
CA LEU A 93 -10.19 5.83 5.83
C LEU A 93 -11.13 6.98 6.11
N SER A 94 -11.62 7.63 5.05
CA SER A 94 -12.57 8.75 5.12
C SER A 94 -13.58 8.68 3.97
N ASP A 95 -14.74 9.27 4.15
CA ASP A 95 -15.73 9.51 3.11
C ASP A 95 -15.36 10.69 2.18
N SER A 96 -14.27 11.37 2.49
CA SER A 96 -13.80 12.56 1.77
C SER A 96 -12.36 12.43 1.28
N LEU A 97 -12.09 12.97 0.07
CA LEU A 97 -10.77 13.07 -0.56
C LEU A 97 -9.98 14.33 -0.15
N VAL A 98 -10.32 14.99 0.95
CA VAL A 98 -9.59 16.18 1.40
C VAL A 98 -8.14 15.85 1.73
N ALA A 99 -7.23 16.77 1.40
CA ALA A 99 -5.80 16.57 1.58
C ALA A 99 -5.37 16.36 3.05
N SER A 100 -6.15 16.88 4.01
CA SER A 100 -5.89 16.66 5.43
C SER A 100 -5.87 15.18 5.83
N ASN A 101 -6.67 14.33 5.19
CA ASN A 101 -6.65 12.88 5.44
C ASN A 101 -5.33 12.25 4.99
N THR A 102 -4.80 12.70 3.85
CA THR A 102 -3.49 12.26 3.35
C THR A 102 -2.36 12.72 4.28
N VAL A 103 -2.46 13.96 4.79
CA VAL A 103 -1.52 14.49 5.79
C VAL A 103 -1.57 13.67 7.08
N THR A 104 -2.76 13.33 7.56
CA THR A 104 -2.91 12.48 8.76
C THR A 104 -2.25 11.10 8.56
N ALA A 105 -2.43 10.47 7.40
CA ALA A 105 -1.76 9.21 7.10
C ALA A 105 -0.23 9.35 7.08
N LEU A 106 0.30 10.48 6.56
CA LEU A 106 1.72 10.80 6.58
C LEU A 106 2.23 11.01 8.02
N ASP A 107 1.49 11.76 8.84
CA ASP A 107 1.83 12.03 10.23
C ASP A 107 1.85 10.75 11.08
N MET A 108 0.96 9.79 10.80
CA MET A 108 1.01 8.45 11.41
C MET A 108 2.33 7.74 11.06
N GLY A 109 2.72 7.73 9.79
CA GLY A 109 3.98 7.11 9.35
C GLY A 109 5.20 7.81 9.96
N ILE A 110 5.21 9.13 10.02
CA ILE A 110 6.27 9.92 10.66
C ILE A 110 6.39 9.53 12.14
N SER A 111 5.29 9.48 12.87
CA SER A 111 5.28 9.12 14.28
C SER A 111 5.74 7.68 14.52
N HIS A 112 5.32 6.76 13.65
CA HIS A 112 5.65 5.34 13.74
C HIS A 112 7.15 5.07 13.58
N VAL A 113 7.83 5.79 12.68
CA VAL A 113 9.24 5.55 12.37
C VAL A 113 10.21 6.59 12.95
N SER A 114 9.73 7.64 13.60
CA SER A 114 10.60 8.71 14.14
C SER A 114 11.78 8.21 14.98
N PRO A 115 11.69 7.11 15.75
CA PRO A 115 12.83 6.55 16.45
C PRO A 115 13.97 6.04 15.56
N LEU A 116 13.66 5.69 14.29
CA LEU A 116 14.62 5.15 13.31
C LEU A 116 15.24 6.23 12.41
N GLY A 117 14.70 7.46 12.44
CA GLY A 117 15.12 8.58 11.60
C GLY A 117 14.65 8.49 10.14
N PHE A 118 14.90 9.60 9.41
CA PHE A 118 14.45 9.80 8.03
C PHE A 118 15.61 10.06 7.06
N ASP A 119 16.83 9.70 7.42
CA ASP A 119 17.99 10.04 6.62
C ASP A 119 17.94 9.39 5.23
N GLY A 120 18.05 10.25 4.20
CA GLY A 120 17.94 9.82 2.79
C GLY A 120 16.60 9.22 2.38
N LEU A 121 15.51 9.49 3.12
CA LEU A 121 14.16 9.06 2.76
C LEU A 121 13.72 9.70 1.44
N ILE A 122 13.21 8.89 0.53
CA ILE A 122 12.44 9.30 -0.65
C ILE A 122 10.98 8.99 -0.40
N HIS A 123 10.10 9.99 -0.59
CA HIS A 123 8.66 9.80 -0.55
C HIS A 123 8.11 9.86 -1.98
N HIS A 124 7.46 8.79 -2.43
CA HIS A 124 6.92 8.69 -3.78
C HIS A 124 5.39 8.54 -3.78
N SER A 125 4.74 9.27 -4.68
CA SER A 125 3.29 9.24 -4.87
C SER A 125 2.91 9.51 -6.34
N ASP A 126 1.63 9.42 -6.66
CA ASP A 126 1.12 9.98 -7.91
C ASP A 126 1.07 11.52 -7.84
N ARG A 127 0.58 12.13 -8.93
CA ARG A 127 0.44 13.60 -9.07
C ARG A 127 -0.96 14.09 -8.73
N SER A 128 -1.68 13.42 -7.83
CA SER A 128 -2.98 13.91 -7.39
C SER A 128 -2.84 15.17 -6.52
N VAL A 129 -3.89 15.99 -6.52
CA VAL A 129 -3.92 17.25 -5.77
C VAL A 129 -3.59 17.07 -4.29
N GLN A 130 -3.95 15.94 -3.70
CA GLN A 130 -3.72 15.62 -2.29
C GLN A 130 -2.22 15.53 -1.96
N TYR A 131 -1.41 15.00 -2.88
CA TYR A 131 0.03 14.86 -2.70
C TYR A 131 0.82 16.11 -3.13
N CYS A 132 0.23 16.95 -3.98
CA CYS A 132 0.87 18.15 -4.49
C CYS A 132 0.57 19.42 -3.67
N CYS A 133 -0.42 19.37 -2.76
CA CYS A 133 -0.79 20.54 -1.95
C CYS A 133 0.31 20.95 -0.97
N ASN A 134 0.39 22.24 -0.67
CA ASN A 134 1.45 22.79 0.19
C ASN A 134 1.51 22.10 1.56
N GLN A 135 0.35 21.88 2.19
CA GLN A 135 0.29 21.24 3.50
C GLN A 135 0.98 19.87 3.53
N TYR A 136 0.83 19.05 2.47
CA TYR A 136 1.49 17.75 2.38
C TYR A 136 2.98 17.87 2.07
N ILE A 137 3.34 18.80 1.18
CA ILE A 137 4.73 19.09 0.81
C ILE A 137 5.52 19.62 2.00
N ASP A 138 4.96 20.56 2.78
CA ASP A 138 5.60 21.13 3.96
C ASP A 138 5.92 20.06 5.00
N ARG A 139 5.03 19.07 5.18
CA ARG A 139 5.29 17.93 6.09
C ARG A 139 6.47 17.07 5.64
N GLN A 140 6.56 16.78 4.33
CA GLN A 140 7.70 16.04 3.77
C GLN A 140 9.01 16.81 3.91
N GLN A 141 8.98 18.12 3.68
CA GLN A 141 10.16 18.98 3.83
C GLN A 141 10.62 19.07 5.28
N ALA A 142 9.69 19.11 6.25
CA ALA A 142 10.01 19.15 7.68
C ALA A 142 10.85 17.95 8.14
N ILE A 143 10.64 16.78 7.55
CA ILE A 143 11.44 15.56 7.79
C ILE A 143 12.59 15.39 6.78
N LYS A 144 12.85 16.40 5.94
CA LYS A 144 13.90 16.41 4.90
C LYS A 144 13.77 15.25 3.88
N ALA A 145 12.57 14.75 3.65
CA ALA A 145 12.35 13.72 2.65
C ALA A 145 12.53 14.29 1.22
N THR A 146 13.14 13.50 0.35
CA THR A 146 13.18 13.79 -1.08
C THR A 146 11.82 13.47 -1.70
N ILE A 147 11.18 14.47 -2.32
CA ILE A 147 9.86 14.32 -2.93
C ILE A 147 10.01 13.75 -4.33
N SER A 148 9.28 12.68 -4.62
CA SER A 148 9.26 11.98 -5.90
C SER A 148 7.82 11.74 -6.34
N MET A 149 7.54 11.87 -7.64
CA MET A 149 6.18 11.66 -8.18
C MET A 149 6.24 10.87 -9.49
N THR A 150 5.19 10.12 -9.79
CA THR A 150 5.02 9.46 -11.11
C THR A 150 5.09 10.48 -12.25
N GLU A 151 5.63 10.14 -13.41
CA GLU A 151 5.74 11.07 -14.53
C GLU A 151 4.74 10.79 -15.65
N ASP A 152 4.62 9.57 -16.10
CA ASP A 152 3.96 9.23 -17.38
C ASP A 152 2.71 8.36 -17.24
N TYR A 153 1.99 8.38 -16.12
CA TYR A 153 0.83 7.49 -15.85
C TYR A 153 1.13 6.00 -16.10
N LYS A 154 2.41 5.61 -16.04
CA LYS A 154 2.78 4.20 -16.18
C LYS A 154 2.42 3.46 -14.88
N PRO A 155 1.66 2.36 -14.97
CA PRO A 155 1.32 1.56 -13.77
C PRO A 155 2.55 1.08 -12.99
N THR A 156 3.70 0.98 -13.64
CA THR A 156 4.96 0.55 -13.02
C THR A 156 5.55 1.60 -12.08
N ASP A 157 5.17 2.86 -12.21
CA ASP A 157 5.76 3.96 -11.44
C ASP A 157 5.36 3.94 -9.95
N ASN A 158 4.24 3.28 -9.58
CA ASN A 158 3.82 3.11 -8.18
C ASN A 158 3.40 1.66 -7.87
N ALA A 159 4.07 0.70 -8.50
CA ALA A 159 3.70 -0.72 -8.45
C ALA A 159 3.63 -1.33 -7.03
N ILE A 160 4.46 -0.84 -6.09
CA ILE A 160 4.47 -1.32 -4.71
C ILE A 160 3.17 -0.90 -3.99
N ALA A 161 2.79 0.37 -4.08
CA ALA A 161 1.55 0.85 -3.47
C ALA A 161 0.31 0.20 -4.11
N GLU A 162 0.28 0.08 -5.44
CA GLU A 162 -0.78 -0.65 -6.16
C GLU A 162 -0.88 -2.11 -5.70
N ARG A 163 0.27 -2.77 -5.47
CA ARG A 163 0.32 -4.15 -4.99
C ARG A 163 -0.27 -4.28 -3.59
N VAL A 164 0.07 -3.40 -2.67
CA VAL A 164 -0.47 -3.41 -1.30
C VAL A 164 -1.97 -3.17 -1.31
N ASN A 165 -2.44 -2.18 -2.06
CA ASN A 165 -3.87 -1.92 -2.28
C ASN A 165 -4.59 -3.14 -2.86
N GLY A 166 -3.97 -3.79 -3.86
CA GLY A 166 -4.49 -5.00 -4.48
C GLY A 166 -4.63 -6.15 -3.47
N ILE A 167 -3.65 -6.35 -2.60
CA ILE A 167 -3.68 -7.38 -1.56
C ILE A 167 -4.85 -7.13 -0.60
N ILE A 168 -4.99 -5.91 -0.04
CA ILE A 168 -6.07 -5.56 0.89
C ILE A 168 -7.44 -5.79 0.25
N LYS A 169 -7.63 -5.37 -0.98
CA LYS A 169 -8.90 -5.53 -1.68
C LYS A 169 -9.20 -6.98 -2.05
N GLN A 170 -8.24 -7.67 -2.66
CA GLN A 170 -8.48 -8.99 -3.24
C GLN A 170 -8.47 -10.11 -2.21
N GLU A 171 -7.63 -10.02 -1.18
CA GLU A 171 -7.54 -11.08 -0.18
C GLU A 171 -8.62 -10.96 0.90
N TRP A 172 -9.14 -9.75 1.15
CA TRP A 172 -10.14 -9.51 2.21
C TRP A 172 -11.41 -8.83 1.70
N LEU A 173 -11.37 -7.57 1.28
CA LEU A 173 -12.58 -6.77 1.08
C LEU A 173 -13.52 -7.36 0.02
N TYR A 174 -13.00 -7.89 -1.08
CA TYR A 174 -13.83 -8.49 -2.13
C TYR A 174 -14.35 -9.89 -1.79
N ARG A 175 -13.91 -10.46 -0.68
CA ARG A 175 -14.35 -11.77 -0.18
C ARG A 175 -15.31 -11.68 0.99
N MET A 176 -15.47 -10.50 1.55
CA MET A 176 -16.35 -10.22 2.68
C MET A 176 -17.64 -9.54 2.19
N LYS A 177 -18.66 -9.56 3.04
CA LYS A 177 -19.83 -8.73 2.84
C LYS A 177 -19.37 -7.25 2.86
N ARG A 178 -19.94 -6.45 1.94
CA ARG A 178 -19.67 -5.01 1.90
C ARG A 178 -20.00 -4.38 3.26
N PRO A 179 -19.12 -3.52 3.79
CA PRO A 179 -19.40 -2.78 5.02
C PRO A 179 -20.61 -1.85 4.84
N PRO A 180 -21.48 -1.69 5.84
CA PRO A 180 -22.64 -0.79 5.74
C PRO A 180 -22.20 0.67 5.57
N ASP A 181 -21.24 1.12 6.34
CA ASP A 181 -20.79 2.51 6.42
C ASP A 181 -19.27 2.64 6.57
N VAL A 182 -18.77 3.88 6.62
CA VAL A 182 -17.35 4.19 6.76
C VAL A 182 -16.78 3.80 8.14
N VAL A 183 -17.61 3.80 9.19
CA VAL A 183 -17.17 3.48 10.56
C VAL A 183 -16.86 1.99 10.65
N VAL A 184 -17.81 1.16 10.23
CA VAL A 184 -17.62 -0.30 10.18
C VAL A 184 -16.49 -0.68 9.22
N ALA A 185 -16.38 0.01 8.08
CA ALA A 185 -15.29 -0.18 7.14
C ALA A 185 -13.92 0.14 7.76
N ARG A 186 -13.83 1.20 8.59
CA ARG A 186 -12.60 1.58 9.29
C ARG A 186 -12.17 0.54 10.31
N ASP A 187 -13.10 0.04 11.12
CA ASP A 187 -12.81 -1.01 12.10
C ASP A 187 -12.37 -2.32 11.42
N LEU A 188 -13.01 -2.66 10.31
CA LEU A 188 -12.63 -3.82 9.50
C LEU A 188 -11.22 -3.64 8.93
N LEU A 189 -10.91 -2.48 8.36
CA LEU A 189 -9.58 -2.18 7.80
C LEU A 189 -8.51 -2.17 8.88
N ALA A 190 -8.78 -1.66 10.08
CA ALA A 190 -7.83 -1.72 11.19
C ALA A 190 -7.39 -3.15 11.48
N ARG A 191 -8.33 -4.10 11.52
CA ARG A 191 -8.02 -5.54 11.72
C ARG A 191 -7.30 -6.15 10.53
N ILE A 192 -7.67 -5.78 9.31
CA ILE A 192 -7.01 -6.26 8.09
C ILE A 192 -5.55 -5.78 8.04
N ILE A 193 -5.31 -4.49 8.31
CA ILE A 193 -3.98 -3.90 8.29
C ILE A 193 -3.11 -4.46 9.43
N ASP A 194 -3.67 -4.64 10.62
CA ASP A 194 -2.98 -5.33 11.72
C ASP A 194 -2.56 -6.74 11.30
N PHE A 195 -3.47 -7.52 10.73
CA PHE A 195 -3.15 -8.87 10.25
C PHE A 195 -2.12 -8.86 9.12
N TYR A 196 -2.25 -7.93 8.16
CA TYR A 196 -1.31 -7.76 7.06
C TYR A 196 0.11 -7.46 7.59
N ASN A 197 0.23 -6.53 8.51
CA ASN A 197 1.51 -6.10 9.06
C ASN A 197 2.16 -7.15 9.97
N ASN A 198 1.38 -7.85 10.81
CA ASN A 198 1.91 -8.67 11.89
C ASN A 198 1.86 -10.17 11.64
N ARG A 199 0.99 -10.65 10.73
CA ARG A 199 0.72 -12.10 10.58
C ARG A 199 0.80 -12.61 9.16
N ARG A 200 0.48 -11.77 8.15
CA ARG A 200 0.47 -12.22 6.76
C ARG A 200 1.88 -12.45 6.25
N PRO A 201 2.25 -13.68 5.80
CA PRO A 201 3.53 -13.92 5.14
C PRO A 201 3.69 -13.04 3.90
N HIS A 202 4.86 -12.42 3.73
CA HIS A 202 5.13 -11.56 2.58
C HIS A 202 6.23 -12.16 1.70
N ARG A 203 5.88 -12.54 0.46
CA ARG A 203 6.76 -13.30 -0.43
C ARG A 203 8.08 -12.57 -0.77
N SER A 204 8.07 -11.24 -0.76
CA SER A 204 9.26 -10.44 -1.07
C SER A 204 10.20 -10.27 0.13
N ASN A 205 9.73 -10.55 1.34
CA ASN A 205 10.54 -10.46 2.54
C ASN A 205 11.33 -11.76 2.74
N ARG A 206 12.53 -11.64 3.31
CA ARG A 206 13.34 -12.81 3.67
C ARG A 206 12.53 -13.75 4.57
N ASP A 207 12.62 -15.06 4.31
CA ASP A 207 11.91 -16.10 5.03
C ASP A 207 10.38 -15.95 5.04
N MET A 208 9.83 -15.18 4.08
CA MET A 208 8.41 -14.84 4.00
C MET A 208 7.88 -14.16 5.26
N LEU A 209 8.72 -13.48 6.03
CA LEU A 209 8.31 -12.80 7.26
C LEU A 209 7.23 -11.77 6.99
N PRO A 210 6.24 -11.61 7.90
CA PRO A 210 5.33 -10.48 7.90
C PRO A 210 6.10 -9.15 7.97
N PRO A 211 5.55 -8.04 7.43
CA PRO A 211 6.25 -6.75 7.35
C PRO A 211 6.90 -6.29 8.66
N VAL A 212 6.17 -6.30 9.77
CA VAL A 212 6.69 -5.87 11.08
C VAL A 212 7.80 -6.81 11.57
N ARG A 213 7.61 -8.12 11.45
CA ARG A 213 8.64 -9.09 11.85
C ARG A 213 9.92 -8.95 11.03
N PHE A 214 9.77 -8.64 9.73
CA PHE A 214 10.92 -8.39 8.87
C PHE A 214 11.65 -7.12 9.29
N ARG A 215 10.93 -6.02 9.59
CA ARG A 215 11.54 -4.80 10.12
C ARG A 215 12.29 -5.06 11.43
N GLU A 216 11.66 -5.74 12.41
CA GLU A 216 12.27 -6.08 13.70
C GLU A 216 13.57 -6.88 13.53
N ALA A 217 13.56 -7.88 12.64
CA ALA A 217 14.74 -8.70 12.35
C ALA A 217 15.91 -7.90 11.76
N LEU A 218 15.65 -6.74 11.12
CA LEU A 218 16.67 -5.86 10.56
C LEU A 218 17.19 -4.83 11.57
N THR A 219 16.38 -4.45 12.55
CA THR A 219 16.75 -3.45 13.56
C THR A 219 17.43 -4.04 14.79
N CYS A 220 17.34 -5.36 15.00
CA CYS A 220 18.01 -6.06 16.08
C CYS A 220 19.42 -6.59 15.70
N MET A 221 19.90 -6.27 14.49
CA MET A 221 21.27 -6.57 14.03
C MET A 221 22.17 -5.36 14.23
#